data_ad978e2be98724c4a89fcd6fc0060523
#
_entry.id   ad978e2be98724c4a89fcd6fc0060523
#
_cell.length_a   1.000
_cell.length_b   1.000
_cell.length_c   1.000
_cell.angle_alpha   90.00
_cell.angle_beta   90.00
_cell.angle_gamma   90.00
#
_symmetry.space_group_name_H-M   'P 1'
#
loop_
_entity.id
_entity.type
_entity.pdbx_description
1 polymer ?
#
loop_
_entity_poly.entity_id
_entity_poly.type
_entity_poly.pdbx_seq_one_letter_code
_entity_poly.pdbx_strand_id
1 'polypeptide(L)'
;MNSHVNPGTAADAIPGVSPDPIHPARYPRRVLLAVAGLSPQILTETLYALAQSGSEAFIPNEIYLITTVEGANRARLMLLSEKPGWFHRLRREYALPEIDFPPENIRLIHDAGGTPLDDIRSASDNDAAADSITNLVRELTAATDSALHVSLAGGRKTMGFYLGYAMSLYGRPQDRLSHVLVSSPFESDPQFFYPSRESRVLTTRDGRPVDARDARITLAQIPFVRLRDGLPKHLLTGTQSFTATVNAAQRGMAAPRLVLHSQALRVIAADIEVPMRPAEMAFYLWLAERRQAGLPSVNGVDAKADEILVIYKRLVGPLDGGFERATAALESEGMTKAYFEERKSRINRVLTDTLGPSACQSYLIHSEGARPKTRFGLLGLLPAQIDITAQRAESAKRSPVKSTHRP
;
A
#
# COMPACT_ATOMS: atom_id res chain seq x y z
N MET A 1 55.38 23.83 4.66
CA MET A 1 54.82 22.60 4.08
C MET A 1 53.32 22.65 4.30
N ASN A 2 52.60 23.15 3.30
CA ASN A 2 51.15 23.28 3.31
C ASN A 2 50.52 22.03 2.68
N SER A 3 49.80 21.25 3.48
CA SER A 3 48.96 20.14 2.97
C SER A 3 47.58 20.66 2.71
N HIS A 4 47.25 20.87 1.42
CA HIS A 4 45.91 21.08 0.96
C HIS A 4 45.09 19.80 1.15
N VAL A 5 44.02 19.89 1.96
CA VAL A 5 42.98 18.88 2.02
C VAL A 5 41.95 19.21 0.90
N ASN A 6 41.85 18.30 -0.02
CA ASN A 6 40.91 18.33 -1.16
C ASN A 6 39.50 18.08 -0.65
N PRO A 7 38.45 18.88 -0.99
CA PRO A 7 37.07 18.54 -0.64
C PRO A 7 36.60 17.38 -1.50
N GLY A 8 36.12 16.33 -0.82
CA GLY A 8 35.70 15.07 -1.41
C GLY A 8 34.67 15.25 -2.54
N THR A 9 35.00 14.62 -3.63
CA THR A 9 34.19 14.36 -4.78
C THR A 9 32.85 13.69 -4.39
N ALA A 10 31.77 14.20 -4.97
CA ALA A 10 30.47 13.53 -4.96
C ALA A 10 30.65 12.06 -5.39
N ALA A 11 30.23 11.14 -4.54
CA ALA A 11 30.30 9.72 -4.85
C ALA A 11 29.39 9.43 -6.06
N ASP A 12 30.00 9.14 -7.20
CA ASP A 12 29.33 8.66 -8.39
C ASP A 12 28.50 7.41 -8.06
N ALA A 13 27.20 7.49 -8.25
CA ALA A 13 26.31 6.35 -8.13
C ALA A 13 26.67 5.31 -9.20
N ILE A 14 27.09 4.14 -8.79
CA ILE A 14 27.36 3.01 -9.69
C ILE A 14 26.03 2.58 -10.30
N PRO A 15 25.85 2.61 -11.63
CA PRO A 15 24.61 2.17 -12.25
C PRO A 15 24.41 0.67 -12.03
N GLY A 16 23.31 0.28 -11.39
CA GLY A 16 22.88 -1.11 -11.27
C GLY A 16 22.92 -1.75 -9.89
N VAL A 17 23.40 -1.03 -8.85
CA VAL A 17 23.30 -1.50 -7.46
C VAL A 17 22.04 -0.89 -6.84
N SER A 18 21.08 -1.73 -6.44
CA SER A 18 19.93 -1.26 -5.66
C SER A 18 20.41 -0.61 -4.37
N PRO A 19 19.99 0.63 -4.05
CA PRO A 19 20.39 1.30 -2.83
C PRO A 19 20.02 0.46 -1.60
N ASP A 20 20.90 0.47 -0.60
CA ASP A 20 20.72 -0.27 0.64
C ASP A 20 19.51 0.29 1.43
N PRO A 21 18.48 -0.52 1.76
CA PRO A 21 17.32 -0.08 2.55
C PRO A 21 17.67 0.46 3.94
N ILE A 22 18.84 0.13 4.47
CA ILE A 22 19.34 0.62 5.76
C ILE A 22 19.75 2.09 5.67
N HIS A 23 20.11 2.58 4.47
CA HIS A 23 20.64 3.92 4.25
C HIS A 23 19.72 4.77 3.32
N PRO A 24 18.53 5.23 3.79
CA PRO A 24 17.61 6.03 2.97
C PRO A 24 18.23 7.29 2.35
N ALA A 25 19.20 7.90 3.04
CA ALA A 25 19.91 9.09 2.59
C ALA A 25 20.73 8.89 1.30
N ARG A 26 21.01 7.65 0.91
CA ARG A 26 21.79 7.31 -0.30
C ARG A 26 20.93 7.14 -1.56
N TYR A 27 19.59 7.18 -1.42
CA TYR A 27 18.72 7.08 -2.58
C TYR A 27 18.81 8.33 -3.45
N PRO A 28 18.80 8.20 -4.78
CA PRO A 28 18.88 9.36 -5.68
C PRO A 28 17.67 10.27 -5.53
N ARG A 29 16.47 9.72 -5.36
CA ARG A 29 15.25 10.45 -5.07
C ARG A 29 14.90 10.30 -3.60
N ARG A 30 14.95 11.40 -2.85
CA ARG A 30 14.67 11.47 -1.41
C ARG A 30 13.51 12.43 -1.18
N VAL A 31 12.38 11.88 -0.78
CA VAL A 31 11.13 12.62 -0.63
C VAL A 31 10.78 12.82 0.83
N LEU A 32 10.46 14.06 1.22
CA LEU A 32 9.80 14.37 2.48
C LEU A 32 8.32 14.61 2.21
N LEU A 33 7.45 13.82 2.86
CA LEU A 33 5.99 14.03 2.86
C LEU A 33 5.55 14.42 4.26
N ALA A 34 4.77 15.49 4.35
CA ALA A 34 4.14 15.91 5.58
C ALA A 34 2.64 16.17 5.38
N VAL A 35 1.87 16.07 6.45
CA VAL A 35 0.50 16.57 6.53
C VAL A 35 0.51 17.87 7.35
N ALA A 36 -0.25 18.87 6.92
CA ALA A 36 -0.43 20.08 7.69
C ALA A 36 -1.90 20.53 7.68
N GLY A 37 -2.31 21.16 8.77
CA GLY A 37 -3.49 22.02 8.83
C GLY A 37 -3.06 23.48 8.72
N LEU A 38 -3.38 24.27 9.73
CA LEU A 38 -3.06 25.70 9.78
C LEU A 38 -1.64 26.02 10.29
N SER A 39 -0.86 25.00 10.64
CA SER A 39 0.50 25.15 11.20
C SER A 39 1.55 24.58 10.25
N PRO A 40 1.97 25.33 9.22
CA PRO A 40 2.98 24.85 8.25
C PRO A 40 4.40 24.76 8.83
N GLN A 41 4.62 25.26 10.05
CA GLN A 41 5.90 25.23 10.77
C GLN A 41 6.48 23.83 10.87
N ILE A 42 5.61 22.82 11.00
CA ILE A 42 6.03 21.41 11.13
C ILE A 42 6.94 20.94 10.00
N LEU A 43 6.81 21.56 8.81
CA LEU A 43 7.65 21.22 7.68
C LEU A 43 9.09 21.68 7.89
N THR A 44 9.29 22.93 8.31
CA THR A 44 10.61 23.49 8.57
C THR A 44 11.26 22.88 9.82
N GLU A 45 10.47 22.57 10.84
CA GLU A 45 10.93 21.86 12.03
C GLU A 45 11.41 20.45 11.69
N THR A 46 10.65 19.71 10.89
CA THR A 46 11.04 18.36 10.43
C THR A 46 12.28 18.42 9.54
N LEU A 47 12.30 19.33 8.56
CA LEU A 47 13.46 19.48 7.66
C LEU A 47 14.73 19.84 8.43
N TYR A 48 14.62 20.74 9.40
CA TYR A 48 15.72 21.09 10.30
C TYR A 48 16.23 19.84 11.05
N ALA A 49 15.34 19.09 11.69
CA ALA A 49 15.71 17.92 12.46
C ALA A 49 16.38 16.85 11.59
N LEU A 50 15.87 16.61 10.39
CA LEU A 50 16.46 15.67 9.43
C LEU A 50 17.85 16.09 8.97
N ALA A 51 18.05 17.39 8.73
CA ALA A 51 19.33 17.94 8.29
C ALA A 51 20.39 17.95 9.40
N GLN A 52 19.99 18.00 10.68
CA GLN A 52 20.87 18.02 11.82
C GLN A 52 21.15 16.63 12.44
N SER A 53 20.71 15.55 11.79
CA SER A 53 20.90 14.17 12.30
C SER A 53 22.33 13.61 12.14
N GLY A 54 23.32 14.45 11.94
CA GLY A 54 24.73 14.06 11.84
C GLY A 54 25.05 13.21 10.62
N SER A 55 25.74 12.09 10.81
CA SER A 55 26.16 11.18 9.71
C SER A 55 24.99 10.48 9.01
N GLU A 56 23.82 10.47 9.62
CA GLU A 56 22.60 9.87 9.07
C GLU A 56 21.60 10.93 8.55
N ALA A 57 22.06 12.16 8.31
CA ALA A 57 21.23 13.24 7.84
C ALA A 57 20.49 12.85 6.56
N PHE A 58 19.15 12.89 6.61
CA PHE A 58 18.30 12.70 5.46
C PHE A 58 17.89 14.07 4.90
N ILE A 59 18.61 14.51 3.89
CA ILE A 59 18.26 15.78 3.21
C ILE A 59 17.41 15.41 1.98
N PRO A 60 16.10 15.72 1.99
CA PRO A 60 15.24 15.45 0.84
C PRO A 60 15.66 16.31 -0.34
N ASN A 61 15.45 15.82 -1.56
CA ASN A 61 15.54 16.64 -2.77
C ASN A 61 14.17 17.01 -3.33
N GLU A 62 13.08 16.43 -2.79
CA GLU A 62 11.71 16.79 -3.06
C GLU A 62 10.90 16.87 -1.77
N ILE A 63 9.96 17.82 -1.69
CA ILE A 63 9.02 17.95 -0.57
C ILE A 63 7.60 17.94 -1.11
N TYR A 64 6.72 17.20 -0.43
CA TYR A 64 5.27 17.21 -0.63
C TYR A 64 4.57 17.54 0.68
N LEU A 65 3.57 18.41 0.59
CA LEU A 65 2.71 18.77 1.71
C LEU A 65 1.26 18.50 1.32
N ILE A 66 0.56 17.62 2.06
CA ILE A 66 -0.87 17.42 1.84
C ILE A 66 -1.68 18.17 2.88
N THR A 67 -2.70 18.91 2.41
CA THR A 67 -3.47 19.83 3.25
C THR A 67 -4.80 20.22 2.61
N THR A 68 -5.60 21.02 3.31
CA THR A 68 -6.83 21.65 2.82
C THR A 68 -6.51 23.00 2.12
N VAL A 69 -7.51 23.62 1.50
CA VAL A 69 -7.34 24.93 0.81
C VAL A 69 -6.78 26.00 1.75
N GLU A 70 -7.36 26.12 2.96
CA GLU A 70 -6.90 27.11 3.95
C GLU A 70 -5.46 26.82 4.38
N GLY A 71 -5.13 25.54 4.62
CA GLY A 71 -3.78 25.14 4.97
C GLY A 71 -2.77 25.39 3.85
N ALA A 72 -3.15 25.17 2.59
CA ALA A 72 -2.30 25.44 1.43
C ALA A 72 -2.01 26.93 1.27
N ASN A 73 -3.03 27.78 1.39
CA ASN A 73 -2.85 29.24 1.33
C ASN A 73 -1.87 29.71 2.40
N ARG A 74 -2.01 29.17 3.63
CA ARG A 74 -1.11 29.50 4.72
C ARG A 74 0.31 28.97 4.50
N ALA A 75 0.45 27.75 4.00
CA ALA A 75 1.75 27.17 3.68
C ALA A 75 2.47 27.96 2.57
N ARG A 76 1.78 28.32 1.48
CA ARG A 76 2.36 29.16 0.42
C ARG A 76 2.83 30.50 0.95
N LEU A 77 1.98 31.17 1.75
CA LEU A 77 2.32 32.47 2.33
C LEU A 77 3.51 32.39 3.28
N MET A 78 3.52 31.43 4.20
CA MET A 78 4.52 31.39 5.25
C MET A 78 5.83 30.74 4.81
N LEU A 79 5.78 29.74 3.94
CA LEU A 79 6.96 28.95 3.56
C LEU A 79 7.59 29.41 2.25
N LEU A 80 6.77 29.72 1.23
CA LEU A 80 7.24 29.89 -0.16
C LEU A 80 7.25 31.33 -0.66
N SER A 81 6.59 32.27 0.03
CA SER A 81 6.60 33.67 -0.37
C SER A 81 8.00 34.31 -0.19
N GLU A 82 8.22 35.48 -0.78
CA GLU A 82 9.46 36.24 -0.52
C GLU A 82 9.63 36.62 0.94
N LYS A 83 8.53 36.95 1.61
CA LYS A 83 8.48 37.35 3.01
C LYS A 83 7.20 36.83 3.66
N PRO A 84 7.29 35.96 4.72
CA PRO A 84 8.53 35.61 5.43
C PRO A 84 9.38 34.53 4.78
N GLY A 85 8.82 33.64 3.93
CA GLY A 85 9.55 32.62 3.17
C GLY A 85 10.41 31.69 4.02
N TRP A 86 9.82 31.13 5.08
CA TRP A 86 10.57 30.37 6.11
C TRP A 86 11.31 29.15 5.57
N PHE A 87 10.78 28.47 4.54
CA PHE A 87 11.48 27.37 3.88
C PHE A 87 12.76 27.86 3.19
N HIS A 88 12.68 28.96 2.44
CA HIS A 88 13.85 29.55 1.76
C HIS A 88 14.87 30.11 2.74
N ARG A 89 14.40 30.69 3.86
CA ARG A 89 15.26 31.18 4.93
C ARG A 89 16.02 30.04 5.60
N LEU A 90 15.33 28.95 5.98
CA LEU A 90 15.96 27.76 6.56
C LEU A 90 17.05 27.22 5.63
N ARG A 91 16.76 27.04 4.33
CA ARG A 91 17.73 26.54 3.37
C ARG A 91 18.99 27.40 3.31
N ARG A 92 18.83 28.72 3.22
CA ARG A 92 19.97 29.66 3.19
C ARG A 92 20.75 29.64 4.48
N GLU A 93 20.08 29.71 5.61
CA GLU A 93 20.70 29.80 6.93
C GLU A 93 21.52 28.55 7.30
N TYR A 94 21.03 27.39 6.90
CA TYR A 94 21.68 26.12 7.17
C TYR A 94 22.48 25.55 5.99
N ALA A 95 22.63 26.33 4.92
CA ALA A 95 23.35 25.96 3.69
C ALA A 95 22.88 24.60 3.12
N LEU A 96 21.57 24.34 3.15
CA LEU A 96 20.99 23.13 2.59
C LEU A 96 21.05 23.17 1.06
N PRO A 97 21.23 22.03 0.39
CA PRO A 97 21.22 21.96 -1.06
C PRO A 97 19.89 22.41 -1.65
N GLU A 98 19.80 22.43 -2.95
CA GLU A 98 18.52 22.66 -3.62
C GLU A 98 17.53 21.55 -3.29
N ILE A 99 16.31 21.96 -2.94
CA ILE A 99 15.21 21.07 -2.60
C ILE A 99 13.99 21.56 -3.39
N ASP A 100 13.44 20.67 -4.18
CA ASP A 100 12.26 20.97 -4.99
C ASP A 100 10.99 20.99 -4.11
N PHE A 101 10.43 22.19 -3.94
CA PHE A 101 9.18 22.41 -3.22
C PHE A 101 8.38 23.53 -3.87
N PRO A 102 7.92 23.33 -5.12
CA PRO A 102 7.07 24.28 -5.80
C PRO A 102 5.64 24.25 -5.23
N PRO A 103 4.83 25.29 -5.51
CA PRO A 103 3.44 25.36 -5.03
C PRO A 103 2.57 24.14 -5.42
N GLU A 104 2.89 23.46 -6.52
CA GLU A 104 2.20 22.26 -7.02
C GLU A 104 2.41 21.04 -6.13
N ASN A 105 3.51 20.98 -5.38
CA ASN A 105 3.78 19.95 -4.40
C ASN A 105 2.98 20.13 -3.10
N ILE A 106 2.26 21.24 -2.96
CA ILE A 106 1.22 21.42 -1.94
C ILE A 106 -0.07 20.77 -2.47
N ARG A 107 -0.29 19.52 -2.11
CA ARG A 107 -1.39 18.69 -2.58
C ARG A 107 -2.65 18.94 -1.77
N LEU A 108 -3.71 19.34 -2.46
CA LEU A 108 -5.03 19.58 -1.84
C LEU A 108 -5.77 18.26 -1.67
N ILE A 109 -6.51 18.17 -0.57
CA ILE A 109 -7.49 17.11 -0.37
C ILE A 109 -8.74 17.51 -1.15
N HIS A 110 -9.28 16.58 -1.95
CA HIS A 110 -10.48 16.78 -2.76
C HIS A 110 -11.57 15.85 -2.28
N ASP A 111 -12.82 16.30 -2.36
CA ASP A 111 -13.99 15.47 -2.13
C ASP A 111 -14.19 14.44 -3.27
N ALA A 112 -15.22 13.59 -3.16
CA ALA A 112 -15.54 12.58 -4.17
C ALA A 112 -15.94 13.18 -5.53
N GLY A 113 -16.34 14.44 -5.56
CA GLY A 113 -16.67 15.20 -6.77
C GLY A 113 -15.46 15.91 -7.41
N GLY A 114 -14.28 15.81 -6.78
CA GLY A 114 -13.06 16.49 -7.25
C GLY A 114 -12.94 17.95 -6.80
N THR A 115 -13.79 18.42 -5.88
CA THR A 115 -13.74 19.79 -5.32
C THR A 115 -12.73 19.85 -4.18
N PRO A 116 -11.78 20.81 -4.16
CA PRO A 116 -10.87 20.97 -3.03
C PRO A 116 -11.61 21.28 -1.72
N LEU A 117 -11.23 20.62 -0.65
CA LEU A 117 -11.81 20.83 0.68
C LEU A 117 -11.20 22.04 1.39
N ASP A 118 -12.04 22.93 1.87
CA ASP A 118 -11.61 24.07 2.74
C ASP A 118 -11.13 23.56 4.09
N ASP A 119 -11.83 22.57 4.68
CA ASP A 119 -11.50 21.92 5.95
C ASP A 119 -12.16 20.53 6.00
N ILE A 120 -11.75 19.69 6.96
CA ILE A 120 -12.33 18.37 7.20
C ILE A 120 -13.37 18.51 8.32
N ARG A 121 -14.67 18.47 7.99
CA ARG A 121 -15.78 18.73 8.93
C ARG A 121 -16.82 17.62 8.99
N SER A 122 -16.86 16.73 8.02
CA SER A 122 -17.81 15.63 7.90
C SER A 122 -17.12 14.28 7.84
N ALA A 123 -17.88 13.20 7.95
CA ALA A 123 -17.37 11.85 7.73
C ALA A 123 -16.90 11.66 6.29
N SER A 124 -17.63 12.22 5.30
CA SER A 124 -17.23 12.16 3.89
C SER A 124 -15.94 12.91 3.61
N ASP A 125 -15.71 14.08 4.23
CA ASP A 125 -14.44 14.81 4.10
C ASP A 125 -13.29 14.01 4.71
N ASN A 126 -13.56 13.30 5.81
CA ASN A 126 -12.57 12.46 6.47
C ASN A 126 -12.20 11.24 5.60
N ASP A 127 -13.16 10.62 4.92
CA ASP A 127 -12.93 9.55 3.96
C ASP A 127 -12.14 10.06 2.73
N ALA A 128 -12.48 11.25 2.25
CA ALA A 128 -11.76 11.92 1.17
C ALA A 128 -10.30 12.22 1.55
N ALA A 129 -10.06 12.63 2.80
CA ALA A 129 -8.71 12.82 3.32
C ALA A 129 -7.93 11.50 3.41
N ALA A 130 -8.58 10.42 3.86
CA ALA A 130 -7.99 9.08 3.91
C ALA A 130 -7.56 8.61 2.51
N ASP A 131 -8.44 8.77 1.51
CA ASP A 131 -8.18 8.38 0.13
C ASP A 131 -7.06 9.23 -0.50
N SER A 132 -7.10 10.55 -0.32
CA SER A 132 -6.08 11.46 -0.85
C SER A 132 -4.68 11.16 -0.28
N ILE A 133 -4.58 10.98 1.04
CA ILE A 133 -3.32 10.66 1.72
C ILE A 133 -2.80 9.30 1.25
N THR A 134 -3.67 8.30 1.18
CA THR A 134 -3.31 6.94 0.79
C THR A 134 -2.83 6.86 -0.65
N ASN A 135 -3.53 7.57 -1.57
CA ASN A 135 -3.16 7.64 -2.97
C ASN A 135 -1.79 8.33 -3.16
N LEU A 136 -1.53 9.43 -2.43
CA LEU A 136 -0.23 10.10 -2.51
C LEU A 136 0.91 9.24 -1.98
N VAL A 137 0.73 8.54 -0.84
CA VAL A 137 1.75 7.61 -0.33
C VAL A 137 2.00 6.49 -1.34
N ARG A 138 0.96 5.92 -1.96
CA ARG A 138 1.09 4.90 -3.00
C ARG A 138 1.89 5.42 -4.20
N GLU A 139 1.58 6.62 -4.69
CA GLU A 139 2.30 7.28 -5.79
C GLU A 139 3.79 7.45 -5.46
N LEU A 140 4.09 8.04 -4.29
CA LEU A 140 5.47 8.31 -3.88
C LEU A 140 6.29 7.06 -3.56
N THR A 141 5.63 5.94 -3.26
CA THR A 141 6.30 4.65 -3.02
C THR A 141 6.33 3.73 -4.24
N ALA A 142 5.85 4.18 -5.41
CA ALA A 142 5.83 3.36 -6.62
C ALA A 142 7.22 3.14 -7.22
N ALA A 143 8.07 4.17 -7.22
CA ALA A 143 9.42 4.12 -7.78
C ALA A 143 10.39 3.39 -6.82
N THR A 144 11.18 2.46 -7.35
CA THR A 144 12.10 1.63 -6.54
C THR A 144 13.39 2.36 -6.15
N ASP A 145 13.75 3.39 -6.88
CA ASP A 145 14.97 4.21 -6.72
C ASP A 145 14.77 5.42 -5.79
N SER A 146 13.70 5.43 -5.01
CA SER A 146 13.36 6.51 -4.09
C SER A 146 13.27 6.03 -2.64
N ALA A 147 13.51 6.95 -1.70
CA ALA A 147 13.21 6.78 -0.29
C ALA A 147 12.25 7.87 0.18
N LEU A 148 11.23 7.48 0.92
CA LEU A 148 10.19 8.37 1.46
C LEU A 148 10.38 8.54 2.97
N HIS A 149 10.56 9.77 3.42
CA HIS A 149 10.46 10.13 4.83
C HIS A 149 9.14 10.84 5.09
N VAL A 150 8.38 10.33 6.04
CA VAL A 150 7.03 10.84 6.36
C VAL A 150 7.02 11.44 7.76
N SER A 151 6.47 12.66 7.88
CA SER A 151 6.26 13.33 9.16
C SER A 151 4.80 13.33 9.56
N LEU A 152 4.49 12.80 10.74
CA LEU A 152 3.13 12.80 11.32
C LEU A 152 2.77 14.09 12.06
N ALA A 153 3.71 15.04 12.17
CA ALA A 153 3.48 16.27 12.92
C ALA A 153 2.59 17.21 12.08
N GLY A 154 1.40 17.50 12.58
CA GLY A 154 0.51 18.49 11.97
C GLY A 154 -0.81 17.93 11.42
N GLY A 155 -1.63 18.82 10.89
CA GLY A 155 -2.96 18.49 10.39
C GLY A 155 -3.97 18.14 11.49
N ARG A 156 -5.13 17.66 11.06
CA ARG A 156 -6.10 17.08 12.00
C ARG A 156 -5.60 15.70 12.46
N LYS A 157 -5.96 15.28 13.65
CA LYS A 157 -5.52 14.00 14.24
C LYS A 157 -5.74 12.80 13.33
N THR A 158 -6.84 12.78 12.57
CA THR A 158 -7.16 11.71 11.61
C THR A 158 -6.20 11.68 10.43
N MET A 159 -5.70 12.83 9.96
CA MET A 159 -4.73 12.87 8.84
C MET A 159 -3.42 12.16 9.22
N GLY A 160 -2.91 12.40 10.43
CA GLY A 160 -1.72 11.69 10.93
C GLY A 160 -1.96 10.18 11.05
N PHE A 161 -3.14 9.76 11.51
CA PHE A 161 -3.52 8.35 11.55
C PHE A 161 -3.52 7.73 10.16
N TYR A 162 -4.19 8.34 9.18
CA TYR A 162 -4.24 7.82 7.81
C TYR A 162 -2.86 7.78 7.15
N LEU A 163 -2.02 8.78 7.41
CA LEU A 163 -0.67 8.82 6.89
C LEU A 163 0.19 7.66 7.44
N GLY A 164 0.13 7.41 8.76
CA GLY A 164 0.80 6.28 9.39
C GLY A 164 0.27 4.93 8.91
N TYR A 165 -1.04 4.83 8.71
CA TYR A 165 -1.65 3.61 8.19
C TYR A 165 -1.31 3.38 6.71
N ALA A 166 -1.29 4.44 5.88
CA ALA A 166 -0.84 4.36 4.49
C ALA A 166 0.64 3.92 4.39
N MET A 167 1.49 4.36 5.32
CA MET A 167 2.85 3.85 5.43
C MET A 167 2.90 2.36 5.78
N SER A 168 1.99 1.87 6.61
CA SER A 168 1.88 0.42 6.87
C SER A 168 1.46 -0.36 5.63
N LEU A 169 0.55 0.18 4.81
CA LEU A 169 0.07 -0.46 3.58
C LEU A 169 1.10 -0.44 2.45
N TYR A 170 1.81 0.68 2.25
CA TYR A 170 2.62 0.92 1.06
C TYR A 170 4.11 1.14 1.33
N GLY A 171 4.51 1.36 2.57
CA GLY A 171 5.89 1.64 2.95
C GLY A 171 6.84 0.48 2.63
N ARG A 172 8.01 0.84 2.09
CA ARG A 172 9.08 -0.04 1.68
C ARG A 172 10.15 -0.13 2.79
N PRO A 173 11.10 -1.05 2.74
CA PRO A 173 12.16 -1.19 3.77
C PRO A 173 12.97 0.09 4.00
N GLN A 174 13.21 0.90 2.96
CA GLN A 174 13.92 2.17 3.05
C GLN A 174 13.09 3.34 3.57
N ASP A 175 11.76 3.22 3.59
CA ASP A 175 10.89 4.33 4.00
C ASP A 175 10.87 4.50 5.52
N ARG A 176 10.74 5.73 5.99
CA ARG A 176 10.79 6.12 7.40
C ARG A 176 9.55 6.93 7.77
N LEU A 177 9.15 6.79 9.03
CA LEU A 177 8.06 7.53 9.65
C LEU A 177 8.55 8.17 10.93
N SER A 178 8.25 9.45 11.12
CA SER A 178 8.70 10.19 12.30
C SER A 178 7.67 11.21 12.78
N HIS A 179 7.88 11.68 13.99
CA HIS A 179 7.23 12.83 14.56
C HIS A 179 8.28 13.82 15.06
N VAL A 180 8.13 15.09 14.74
CA VAL A 180 9.01 16.14 15.24
C VAL A 180 8.47 16.66 16.58
N LEU A 181 9.35 16.79 17.56
CA LEU A 181 9.07 17.30 18.89
C LEU A 181 9.86 18.59 19.10
N VAL A 182 9.19 19.65 19.44
CA VAL A 182 9.78 20.96 19.74
C VAL A 182 9.71 21.22 21.24
N SER A 183 10.77 21.73 21.82
CA SER A 183 10.80 22.04 23.26
C SER A 183 9.87 23.21 23.62
N SER A 184 9.28 23.15 24.81
CA SER A 184 8.54 24.28 25.37
C SER A 184 9.50 25.48 25.58
N PRO A 185 9.03 26.73 25.36
CA PRO A 185 7.68 27.12 24.99
C PRO A 185 7.43 27.25 23.47
N PHE A 186 8.40 26.85 22.65
CA PHE A 186 8.41 27.07 21.19
C PHE A 186 7.35 26.25 20.44
N GLU A 187 6.98 25.05 20.93
CA GLU A 187 6.03 24.15 20.28
C GLU A 187 4.65 24.77 19.99
N SER A 188 4.24 25.74 20.77
CA SER A 188 2.94 26.42 20.66
C SER A 188 3.04 27.81 20.03
N ASP A 189 4.23 28.26 19.68
CA ASP A 189 4.45 29.59 19.14
C ASP A 189 4.23 29.62 17.62
N PRO A 190 3.23 30.38 17.13
CA PRO A 190 2.94 30.45 15.69
C PRO A 190 4.04 31.14 14.89
N GLN A 191 4.98 31.82 15.53
CA GLN A 191 6.11 32.49 14.89
C GLN A 191 7.39 31.63 14.89
N PHE A 192 7.40 30.49 15.61
CA PHE A 192 8.53 29.58 15.61
C PHE A 192 8.46 28.66 14.38
N PHE A 193 9.57 28.54 13.64
CA PHE A 193 9.69 27.69 12.46
C PHE A 193 10.88 26.73 12.52
N TYR A 194 11.96 27.13 13.17
CA TYR A 194 13.16 26.33 13.42
C TYR A 194 14.12 27.12 14.34
N PRO A 195 15.04 26.46 15.04
CA PRO A 195 16.11 27.14 15.79
C PRO A 195 16.96 27.98 14.85
N SER A 196 17.03 29.29 15.05
CA SER A 196 17.81 30.19 14.22
C SER A 196 19.30 30.18 14.65
N ARG A 197 20.21 30.37 13.69
CA ARG A 197 21.66 30.55 14.02
C ARG A 197 21.92 31.88 14.69
N GLU A 198 21.21 32.92 14.26
CA GLU A 198 21.26 34.26 14.85
C GLU A 198 20.15 34.42 15.90
N SER A 199 20.37 35.33 16.83
CA SER A 199 19.37 35.64 17.86
C SER A 199 18.08 36.16 17.22
N ARG A 200 16.98 35.48 17.51
CA ARG A 200 15.63 35.85 17.09
C ARG A 200 14.68 35.75 18.26
N VAL A 201 14.40 36.89 18.86
CA VAL A 201 13.52 36.97 20.02
C VAL A 201 12.06 36.79 19.60
N LEU A 202 11.39 35.85 20.22
CA LEU A 202 9.96 35.61 20.12
C LEU A 202 9.30 36.00 21.42
N THR A 203 8.02 36.36 21.35
CA THR A 203 7.23 36.68 22.57
C THR A 203 6.21 35.60 22.80
N THR A 204 6.38 34.83 23.87
CA THR A 204 5.46 33.76 24.25
C THR A 204 4.07 34.30 24.57
N ARG A 205 3.05 33.42 24.62
CA ARG A 205 1.66 33.83 24.92
C ARG A 205 1.49 34.53 26.29
N ASP A 206 2.37 34.22 27.23
CA ASP A 206 2.42 34.85 28.56
C ASP A 206 3.33 36.11 28.61
N GLY A 207 3.76 36.60 27.41
CA GLY A 207 4.49 37.85 27.27
C GLY A 207 6.00 37.76 27.58
N ARG A 208 6.57 36.58 27.78
CA ARG A 208 8.00 36.42 28.06
C ARG A 208 8.80 36.40 26.76
N PRO A 209 9.92 37.13 26.65
CA PRO A 209 10.84 36.99 25.54
C PRO A 209 11.64 35.70 25.64
N VAL A 210 11.77 35.00 24.53
CA VAL A 210 12.57 33.77 24.36
C VAL A 210 13.35 33.84 23.07
N ASP A 211 14.55 33.29 23.05
CA ASP A 211 15.35 33.28 21.83
C ASP A 211 15.13 31.97 21.06
N ALA A 212 14.75 32.05 19.78
CA ALA A 212 14.52 30.88 18.93
C ALA A 212 15.77 29.97 18.79
N ARG A 213 16.99 30.46 19.04
CA ARG A 213 18.22 29.66 19.10
C ARG A 213 18.21 28.61 20.19
N ASP A 214 17.50 28.86 21.29
CA ASP A 214 17.48 28.00 22.46
C ASP A 214 16.51 26.82 22.30
N ALA A 215 15.71 26.83 21.25
CA ALA A 215 14.78 25.76 20.95
C ALA A 215 15.52 24.46 20.61
N ARG A 216 15.03 23.37 21.18
CA ARG A 216 15.48 22.02 20.87
C ARG A 216 14.45 21.31 20.05
N ILE A 217 14.88 20.71 18.92
CA ILE A 217 14.03 19.89 18.08
C ILE A 217 14.57 18.47 18.08
N THR A 218 13.68 17.53 18.36
CA THR A 218 13.98 16.09 18.38
C THR A 218 13.10 15.39 17.36
N LEU A 219 13.69 14.51 16.57
CA LEU A 219 12.97 13.65 15.63
C LEU A 219 12.74 12.27 16.27
N ALA A 220 11.49 11.97 16.61
CA ALA A 220 11.10 10.67 17.12
C ALA A 220 10.77 9.73 15.96
N GLN A 221 11.59 8.71 15.74
CA GLN A 221 11.30 7.65 14.76
C GLN A 221 10.13 6.81 15.24
N ILE A 222 9.21 6.50 14.31
CA ILE A 222 8.03 5.68 14.59
C ILE A 222 8.15 4.38 13.81
N PRO A 223 8.31 3.22 14.48
CA PRO A 223 8.28 1.94 13.83
C PRO A 223 6.86 1.63 13.35
N PHE A 224 6.75 0.99 12.18
CA PHE A 224 5.47 0.57 11.61
C PHE A 224 5.59 -0.79 10.95
N VAL A 225 4.46 -1.53 10.92
CA VAL A 225 4.37 -2.82 10.24
C VAL A 225 4.24 -2.58 8.74
N ARG A 226 4.98 -3.33 7.93
CA ARG A 226 4.92 -3.28 6.47
C ARG A 226 4.07 -4.42 5.93
N LEU A 227 2.95 -4.08 5.30
CA LEU A 227 1.98 -5.01 4.73
C LEU A 227 2.06 -5.08 3.20
N ARG A 228 2.88 -4.23 2.59
CA ARG A 228 2.99 -4.04 1.13
C ARG A 228 3.13 -5.35 0.37
N ASP A 229 4.03 -6.22 0.80
CA ASP A 229 4.35 -7.47 0.10
C ASP A 229 3.20 -8.49 0.14
N GLY A 230 2.25 -8.30 1.06
CA GLY A 230 1.03 -9.11 1.17
C GLY A 230 -0.14 -8.60 0.34
N LEU A 231 -0.06 -7.39 -0.22
CA LEU A 231 -1.16 -6.80 -0.97
C LEU A 231 -1.23 -7.33 -2.41
N PRO A 232 -2.45 -7.47 -2.98
CA PRO A 232 -2.64 -7.71 -4.41
C PRO A 232 -2.00 -6.61 -5.26
N LYS A 233 -1.40 -6.99 -6.40
CA LYS A 233 -0.70 -6.03 -7.28
C LYS A 233 -1.56 -4.85 -7.74
N HIS A 234 -2.84 -5.10 -8.03
CA HIS A 234 -3.76 -4.04 -8.46
C HIS A 234 -4.01 -2.97 -7.38
N LEU A 235 -3.75 -3.27 -6.10
CA LEU A 235 -3.83 -2.29 -5.02
C LEU A 235 -2.55 -1.47 -4.85
N LEU A 236 -1.44 -1.93 -5.41
CA LEU A 236 -0.17 -1.21 -5.45
C LEU A 236 -0.10 -0.20 -6.59
N THR A 237 -0.99 -0.31 -7.59
CA THR A 237 -1.07 0.54 -8.78
C THR A 237 -2.48 1.10 -8.95
N GLY A 238 -2.61 2.26 -9.59
CA GLY A 238 -3.90 2.89 -9.82
C GLY A 238 -4.44 3.66 -8.60
N THR A 239 -5.74 3.95 -8.62
CA THR A 239 -6.45 4.67 -7.55
C THR A 239 -7.44 3.74 -6.87
N GLN A 240 -7.29 3.55 -5.58
CA GLN A 240 -8.19 2.75 -4.75
C GLN A 240 -8.48 3.51 -3.46
N SER A 241 -9.68 3.32 -2.91
CA SER A 241 -9.99 3.92 -1.62
C SER A 241 -9.18 3.28 -0.49
N PHE A 242 -8.95 4.04 0.56
CA PHE A 242 -8.33 3.57 1.79
C PHE A 242 -9.08 2.35 2.34
N THR A 243 -10.41 2.44 2.44
CA THR A 243 -11.26 1.36 2.95
C THR A 243 -11.14 0.08 2.13
N ALA A 244 -11.12 0.18 0.80
CA ALA A 244 -10.95 -1.00 -0.07
C ALA A 244 -9.59 -1.68 0.17
N THR A 245 -8.54 -0.90 0.33
CA THR A 245 -7.18 -1.42 0.59
C THR A 245 -7.08 -2.09 1.97
N VAL A 246 -7.67 -1.46 3.01
CA VAL A 246 -7.72 -2.05 4.37
C VAL A 246 -8.48 -3.38 4.37
N ASN A 247 -9.65 -3.42 3.72
CA ASN A 247 -10.44 -4.64 3.61
C ASN A 247 -9.67 -5.77 2.88
N ALA A 248 -8.89 -5.43 1.87
CA ALA A 248 -8.07 -6.41 1.18
C ALA A 248 -6.92 -6.94 2.06
N ALA A 249 -6.26 -6.07 2.83
CA ALA A 249 -5.25 -6.49 3.80
C ALA A 249 -5.84 -7.40 4.88
N GLN A 250 -7.01 -7.06 5.42
CA GLN A 250 -7.71 -7.86 6.43
C GLN A 250 -8.12 -9.25 5.92
N ARG A 251 -8.59 -9.35 4.66
CA ARG A 251 -8.92 -10.65 4.06
C ARG A 251 -7.72 -11.59 4.01
N GLY A 252 -6.51 -11.06 3.79
CA GLY A 252 -5.28 -11.85 3.85
C GLY A 252 -4.95 -12.44 5.22
N MET A 253 -5.55 -11.91 6.29
CA MET A 253 -5.36 -12.35 7.68
C MET A 253 -6.52 -13.20 8.19
N ALA A 254 -7.65 -13.27 7.46
CA ALA A 254 -8.83 -14.03 7.84
C ALA A 254 -8.61 -15.55 7.69
N ALA A 255 -9.39 -16.35 8.42
CA ALA A 255 -9.40 -17.80 8.22
C ALA A 255 -9.81 -18.12 6.76
N PRO A 256 -9.08 -18.98 6.06
CA PRO A 256 -9.35 -19.26 4.66
C PRO A 256 -10.70 -19.95 4.49
N ARG A 257 -11.48 -19.50 3.50
CA ARG A 257 -12.73 -20.12 3.07
C ARG A 257 -12.81 -20.14 1.55
N LEU A 258 -13.05 -21.31 0.98
CA LEU A 258 -13.22 -21.51 -0.47
C LEU A 258 -14.66 -21.90 -0.76
N VAL A 259 -15.34 -21.13 -1.62
CA VAL A 259 -16.69 -21.44 -2.07
C VAL A 259 -16.68 -21.63 -3.60
N LEU A 260 -17.22 -22.78 -4.04
CA LEU A 260 -17.27 -23.17 -5.44
C LEU A 260 -18.73 -23.35 -5.87
N HIS A 261 -19.23 -22.43 -6.72
CA HIS A 261 -20.57 -22.50 -7.30
C HIS A 261 -20.49 -23.14 -8.68
N SER A 262 -20.70 -24.45 -8.75
CA SER A 262 -20.49 -25.23 -9.98
C SER A 262 -21.43 -24.81 -11.12
N GLN A 263 -22.73 -24.54 -10.86
CA GLN A 263 -23.66 -24.08 -11.90
C GLN A 263 -23.45 -22.63 -12.35
N ALA A 264 -22.91 -21.78 -11.49
CA ALA A 264 -22.65 -20.38 -11.80
C ALA A 264 -21.24 -20.16 -12.37
N LEU A 265 -20.40 -21.19 -12.46
CA LEU A 265 -18.98 -21.11 -12.86
C LEU A 265 -18.19 -20.07 -12.03
N ARG A 266 -18.48 -20.00 -10.73
CA ARG A 266 -17.85 -19.01 -9.84
C ARG A 266 -16.99 -19.67 -8.78
N VAL A 267 -15.82 -19.12 -8.59
CA VAL A 267 -14.88 -19.47 -7.52
C VAL A 267 -14.74 -18.27 -6.61
N ILE A 268 -15.03 -18.43 -5.33
CA ILE A 268 -14.89 -17.37 -4.32
C ILE A 268 -13.84 -17.85 -3.29
N ALA A 269 -12.76 -17.12 -3.16
CA ALA A 269 -11.68 -17.36 -2.20
C ALA A 269 -11.39 -16.08 -1.42
N ALA A 270 -11.29 -16.15 -0.12
CA ALA A 270 -11.15 -14.98 0.76
C ALA A 270 -12.23 -13.89 0.48
N ASP A 271 -13.49 -14.31 0.26
CA ASP A 271 -14.64 -13.48 -0.10
C ASP A 271 -14.46 -12.65 -1.41
N ILE A 272 -13.51 -13.05 -2.25
CA ILE A 272 -13.26 -12.44 -3.56
C ILE A 272 -13.56 -13.46 -4.66
N GLU A 273 -14.28 -13.04 -5.70
CA GLU A 273 -14.47 -13.85 -6.89
C GLU A 273 -13.17 -13.92 -7.70
N VAL A 274 -12.70 -15.16 -7.91
CA VAL A 274 -11.48 -15.45 -8.69
C VAL A 274 -11.89 -15.85 -10.10
N PRO A 275 -11.50 -15.10 -11.14
CA PRO A 275 -11.88 -15.41 -12.52
C PRO A 275 -11.12 -16.64 -13.02
N MET A 276 -11.82 -17.77 -13.18
CA MET A 276 -11.25 -19.00 -13.73
C MET A 276 -11.96 -19.40 -15.00
N ARG A 277 -11.20 -19.88 -15.98
CA ARG A 277 -11.76 -20.50 -17.20
C ARG A 277 -12.40 -21.84 -16.83
N PRO A 278 -13.41 -22.31 -17.58
CA PRO A 278 -14.11 -23.56 -17.26
C PRO A 278 -13.20 -24.77 -17.08
N ALA A 279 -12.17 -24.92 -17.92
CA ALA A 279 -11.22 -26.03 -17.80
C ALA A 279 -10.32 -25.93 -16.55
N GLU A 280 -9.93 -24.72 -16.15
CA GLU A 280 -9.18 -24.46 -14.91
C GLU A 280 -10.08 -24.71 -13.69
N MET A 281 -11.32 -24.23 -13.77
CA MET A 281 -12.31 -24.45 -12.71
C MET A 281 -12.65 -25.94 -12.55
N ALA A 282 -12.77 -26.71 -13.62
CA ALA A 282 -12.98 -28.16 -13.53
C ALA A 282 -11.86 -28.88 -12.78
N PHE A 283 -10.61 -28.52 -13.11
CA PHE A 283 -9.44 -29.09 -12.43
C PHE A 283 -9.38 -28.66 -10.94
N TYR A 284 -9.64 -27.40 -10.66
CA TYR A 284 -9.62 -26.87 -9.30
C TYR A 284 -10.76 -27.45 -8.44
N LEU A 285 -11.96 -27.56 -9.00
CA LEU A 285 -13.12 -28.19 -8.36
C LEU A 285 -12.86 -29.68 -8.06
N TRP A 286 -12.26 -30.40 -9.01
CA TRP A 286 -11.88 -31.81 -8.78
C TRP A 286 -10.93 -31.97 -7.60
N LEU A 287 -9.90 -31.12 -7.48
CA LEU A 287 -9.00 -31.14 -6.33
C LEU A 287 -9.71 -30.72 -5.03
N ALA A 288 -10.66 -29.79 -5.11
CA ALA A 288 -11.45 -29.35 -3.96
C ALA A 288 -12.41 -30.45 -3.46
N GLU A 289 -13.11 -31.15 -4.36
CA GLU A 289 -13.96 -32.33 -4.04
C GLU A 289 -13.12 -33.42 -3.36
N ARG A 290 -11.93 -33.71 -3.89
CA ARG A 290 -11.00 -34.68 -3.28
C ARG A 290 -10.57 -34.26 -1.87
N ARG A 291 -10.22 -32.97 -1.69
CA ARG A 291 -9.82 -32.44 -0.38
C ARG A 291 -10.96 -32.47 0.62
N GLN A 292 -12.17 -32.09 0.21
CA GLN A 292 -13.37 -32.11 1.03
C GLN A 292 -13.72 -33.54 1.48
N ALA A 293 -13.53 -34.52 0.58
CA ALA A 293 -13.72 -35.94 0.88
C ALA A 293 -12.59 -36.57 1.70
N GLY A 294 -11.56 -35.80 2.10
CA GLY A 294 -10.42 -36.33 2.85
C GLY A 294 -9.48 -37.25 2.07
N LEU A 295 -9.57 -37.23 0.73
CA LEU A 295 -8.72 -38.06 -0.13
C LEU A 295 -7.30 -37.46 -0.20
N PRO A 296 -6.27 -38.32 -0.35
CA PRO A 296 -4.89 -37.84 -0.48
C PRO A 296 -4.67 -37.05 -1.76
N SER A 297 -3.60 -36.24 -1.78
CA SER A 297 -3.08 -35.61 -3.00
C SER A 297 -2.86 -36.62 -4.10
N VAL A 298 -2.97 -36.21 -5.35
CA VAL A 298 -2.99 -37.09 -6.52
C VAL A 298 -1.85 -36.78 -7.48
N ASN A 299 -1.35 -37.78 -8.18
CA ASN A 299 -0.38 -37.65 -9.27
C ASN A 299 -0.99 -38.13 -10.60
N GLY A 300 -0.26 -37.94 -11.70
CA GLY A 300 -0.74 -38.33 -13.02
C GLY A 300 -0.93 -39.85 -13.22
N VAL A 301 -0.29 -40.68 -12.40
CA VAL A 301 -0.44 -42.16 -12.47
C VAL A 301 -1.74 -42.61 -11.79
N ASP A 302 -2.04 -42.01 -10.64
CA ASP A 302 -3.23 -42.37 -9.83
C ASP A 302 -4.50 -41.66 -10.29
N ALA A 303 -4.35 -40.59 -11.10
CA ALA A 303 -5.44 -39.77 -11.59
C ALA A 303 -6.18 -40.44 -12.76
N LYS A 304 -7.50 -40.41 -12.70
CA LYS A 304 -8.36 -40.87 -13.80
C LYS A 304 -8.92 -39.68 -14.57
N ALA A 305 -8.67 -39.63 -15.87
CA ALA A 305 -9.16 -38.55 -16.74
C ALA A 305 -10.70 -38.41 -16.65
N ASP A 306 -11.41 -39.51 -16.53
CA ASP A 306 -12.86 -39.53 -16.42
C ASP A 306 -13.40 -38.72 -15.23
N GLU A 307 -12.66 -38.67 -14.09
CA GLU A 307 -13.08 -37.90 -12.93
C GLU A 307 -13.20 -36.40 -13.26
N ILE A 308 -12.22 -35.86 -13.97
CA ILE A 308 -12.22 -34.44 -14.36
C ILE A 308 -13.21 -34.19 -15.51
N LEU A 309 -13.29 -35.09 -16.48
CA LEU A 309 -14.22 -34.98 -17.62
C LEU A 309 -15.68 -34.96 -17.17
N VAL A 310 -16.05 -35.75 -16.17
CA VAL A 310 -17.39 -35.72 -15.58
C VAL A 310 -17.69 -34.35 -14.95
N ILE A 311 -16.73 -33.79 -14.23
CA ILE A 311 -16.88 -32.46 -13.64
C ILE A 311 -16.96 -31.39 -14.70
N TYR A 312 -16.08 -31.43 -15.72
CA TYR A 312 -16.06 -30.46 -16.80
C TYR A 312 -17.36 -30.47 -17.60
N LYS A 313 -17.83 -31.67 -17.98
CA LYS A 313 -19.14 -31.84 -18.62
C LYS A 313 -20.30 -31.28 -17.80
N ARG A 314 -20.25 -31.45 -16.47
CA ARG A 314 -21.25 -30.87 -15.55
C ARG A 314 -21.23 -29.34 -15.53
N LEU A 315 -20.04 -28.73 -15.71
CA LEU A 315 -19.88 -27.27 -15.68
C LEU A 315 -20.36 -26.60 -16.95
N VAL A 316 -20.06 -27.14 -18.12
CA VAL A 316 -20.28 -26.45 -19.43
C VAL A 316 -21.25 -27.16 -20.37
N GLY A 317 -21.60 -28.40 -20.06
CA GLY A 317 -22.41 -29.26 -20.93
C GLY A 317 -21.61 -30.06 -21.96
N PRO A 318 -22.23 -31.07 -22.58
CA PRO A 318 -21.56 -32.01 -23.48
C PRO A 318 -21.20 -31.41 -24.85
N LEU A 319 -21.84 -30.30 -25.26
CA LEU A 319 -21.66 -29.67 -26.58
C LEU A 319 -20.68 -28.48 -26.55
N ASP A 320 -19.97 -28.28 -25.45
CA ASP A 320 -18.97 -27.19 -25.34
C ASP A 320 -17.68 -27.58 -26.08
N GLY A 321 -17.25 -26.75 -27.02
CA GLY A 321 -16.03 -27.01 -27.80
C GLY A 321 -14.74 -27.02 -26.97
N GLY A 322 -14.73 -26.44 -25.75
CA GLY A 322 -13.64 -26.57 -24.79
C GLY A 322 -13.61 -27.95 -24.14
N PHE A 323 -14.81 -28.49 -23.84
CA PHE A 323 -14.95 -29.84 -23.33
C PHE A 323 -14.50 -30.89 -24.34
N GLU A 324 -14.91 -30.76 -25.62
CA GLU A 324 -14.48 -31.67 -26.69
C GLU A 324 -12.95 -31.70 -26.85
N ARG A 325 -12.32 -30.52 -26.89
CA ARG A 325 -10.84 -30.42 -26.98
C ARG A 325 -10.14 -31.03 -25.76
N ALA A 326 -10.66 -30.80 -24.57
CA ALA A 326 -10.09 -31.36 -23.33
C ALA A 326 -10.23 -32.89 -23.31
N THR A 327 -11.36 -33.42 -23.77
CA THR A 327 -11.59 -34.86 -23.89
C THR A 327 -10.58 -35.50 -24.85
N ALA A 328 -10.46 -34.96 -26.06
CA ALA A 328 -9.49 -35.47 -27.06
C ALA A 328 -8.02 -35.44 -26.56
N ALA A 329 -7.63 -34.36 -25.87
CA ALA A 329 -6.29 -34.24 -25.29
C ALA A 329 -6.04 -35.27 -24.16
N LEU A 330 -7.02 -35.46 -23.27
CA LEU A 330 -6.90 -36.38 -22.15
C LEU A 330 -6.96 -37.86 -22.58
N GLU A 331 -7.73 -38.16 -23.63
CA GLU A 331 -7.77 -39.52 -24.25
C GLU A 331 -6.45 -39.87 -24.97
N SER A 332 -5.81 -38.86 -25.62
CA SER A 332 -4.55 -39.09 -26.35
C SER A 332 -3.32 -39.11 -25.48
N GLU A 333 -3.20 -38.21 -24.53
CA GLU A 333 -2.00 -37.99 -23.72
C GLU A 333 -2.13 -38.44 -22.25
N GLY A 334 -3.35 -38.61 -21.77
CA GLY A 334 -3.65 -38.94 -20.39
C GLY A 334 -3.35 -37.77 -19.44
N MET A 335 -3.46 -38.03 -18.15
CA MET A 335 -3.15 -37.06 -17.08
C MET A 335 -1.67 -37.04 -16.75
N THR A 336 -0.86 -36.54 -17.68
CA THR A 336 0.60 -36.47 -17.51
C THR A 336 1.00 -35.46 -16.40
N LYS A 337 2.23 -35.60 -15.90
CA LYS A 337 2.82 -34.62 -14.98
C LYS A 337 2.82 -33.20 -15.59
N ALA A 338 3.09 -33.09 -16.89
CA ALA A 338 3.08 -31.80 -17.60
C ALA A 338 1.69 -31.16 -17.54
N TYR A 339 0.62 -31.93 -17.74
CA TYR A 339 -0.76 -31.47 -17.59
C TYR A 339 -1.04 -30.87 -16.21
N PHE A 340 -0.59 -31.55 -15.13
CA PHE A 340 -0.76 -31.05 -13.77
C PHE A 340 0.02 -29.76 -13.51
N GLU A 341 1.30 -29.70 -13.93
CA GLU A 341 2.13 -28.51 -13.71
C GLU A 341 1.61 -27.29 -14.49
N GLU A 342 1.12 -27.51 -15.70
CA GLU A 342 0.51 -26.42 -16.50
C GLU A 342 -0.74 -25.86 -15.82
N ARG A 343 -1.68 -26.74 -15.41
CA ARG A 343 -2.91 -26.33 -14.73
C ARG A 343 -2.63 -25.65 -13.40
N LYS A 344 -1.77 -26.23 -12.58
CA LYS A 344 -1.29 -25.63 -11.35
C LYS A 344 -0.72 -24.23 -11.56
N SER A 345 0.18 -24.08 -12.54
CA SER A 345 0.83 -22.79 -12.81
C SER A 345 -0.18 -21.72 -13.19
N ARG A 346 -1.13 -22.02 -14.08
CA ARG A 346 -2.18 -21.09 -14.52
C ARG A 346 -3.11 -20.70 -13.38
N ILE A 347 -3.64 -21.68 -12.64
CA ILE A 347 -4.56 -21.46 -11.54
C ILE A 347 -3.89 -20.68 -10.41
N ASN A 348 -2.69 -21.08 -10.00
CA ASN A 348 -1.95 -20.40 -8.95
C ASN A 348 -1.61 -18.96 -9.32
N ARG A 349 -1.32 -18.69 -10.59
CA ARG A 349 -1.11 -17.33 -11.09
C ARG A 349 -2.37 -16.49 -10.95
N VAL A 350 -3.52 -16.97 -11.38
CA VAL A 350 -4.80 -16.25 -11.27
C VAL A 350 -5.15 -15.99 -9.81
N LEU A 351 -4.96 -16.98 -8.92
CA LEU A 351 -5.16 -16.82 -7.47
C LEU A 351 -4.24 -15.74 -6.90
N THR A 352 -2.95 -15.77 -7.26
CA THR A 352 -1.97 -14.79 -6.77
C THR A 352 -2.25 -13.38 -7.29
N ASP A 353 -2.60 -13.25 -8.56
CA ASP A 353 -2.89 -11.93 -9.17
C ASP A 353 -4.18 -11.32 -8.60
N THR A 354 -5.17 -12.16 -8.23
CA THR A 354 -6.47 -11.70 -7.70
C THR A 354 -6.42 -11.42 -6.20
N LEU A 355 -5.85 -12.33 -5.41
CA LEU A 355 -5.89 -12.28 -3.94
C LEU A 355 -4.65 -11.61 -3.33
N GLY A 356 -3.55 -11.53 -4.06
CA GLY A 356 -2.24 -11.14 -3.58
C GLY A 356 -1.44 -12.30 -2.99
N PRO A 357 -0.11 -12.14 -2.87
CA PRO A 357 0.80 -13.22 -2.49
C PRO A 357 0.59 -13.75 -1.08
N SER A 358 0.05 -12.95 -0.18
CA SER A 358 -0.23 -13.38 1.20
C SER A 358 -1.55 -14.14 1.31
N ALA A 359 -2.66 -13.55 0.83
CA ALA A 359 -3.98 -14.13 0.96
C ALA A 359 -4.18 -15.39 0.11
N CYS A 360 -3.47 -15.52 -1.03
CA CYS A 360 -3.62 -16.69 -1.90
C CYS A 360 -3.02 -17.99 -1.35
N GLN A 361 -2.10 -17.94 -0.39
CA GLN A 361 -1.29 -19.09 0.05
C GLN A 361 -2.12 -20.32 0.40
N SER A 362 -3.22 -20.13 1.12
CA SER A 362 -4.10 -21.24 1.53
C SER A 362 -4.87 -21.87 0.38
N TYR A 363 -5.02 -21.16 -0.74
CA TYR A 363 -5.82 -21.59 -1.90
C TYR A 363 -4.99 -22.16 -3.03
N LEU A 364 -3.66 -22.03 -2.97
CA LEU A 364 -2.77 -22.53 -4.01
C LEU A 364 -2.83 -24.05 -4.12
N ILE A 365 -2.69 -24.55 -5.35
CA ILE A 365 -2.40 -25.96 -5.60
C ILE A 365 -0.95 -26.19 -5.23
N HIS A 366 -0.71 -27.00 -4.21
CA HIS A 366 0.62 -27.39 -3.77
C HIS A 366 1.04 -28.71 -4.40
N SER A 367 2.36 -28.90 -4.51
CA SER A 367 2.96 -30.19 -4.85
C SER A 367 3.73 -30.72 -3.65
N GLU A 368 3.56 -31.99 -3.35
CA GLU A 368 4.25 -32.70 -2.28
C GLU A 368 4.93 -33.98 -2.77
N GLY A 369 5.85 -34.52 -1.97
CA GLY A 369 6.63 -35.71 -2.30
C GLY A 369 7.82 -35.47 -3.21
N ALA A 370 8.76 -36.41 -3.21
CA ALA A 370 9.97 -36.35 -4.04
C ALA A 370 9.71 -36.86 -5.47
N ARG A 371 10.48 -36.34 -6.44
CA ARG A 371 10.48 -36.86 -7.83
C ARG A 371 10.85 -38.32 -7.85
N PRO A 372 10.20 -39.18 -8.68
CA PRO A 372 9.16 -38.85 -9.67
C PRO A 372 7.73 -38.87 -9.13
N LYS A 373 7.51 -39.14 -7.85
CA LYS A 373 6.19 -39.38 -7.23
C LYS A 373 5.53 -38.10 -6.72
N THR A 374 5.74 -36.95 -7.39
CA THR A 374 5.13 -35.66 -7.03
C THR A 374 3.61 -35.77 -7.10
N ARG A 375 2.92 -35.33 -6.02
CA ARG A 375 1.45 -35.29 -5.89
C ARG A 375 0.96 -33.86 -5.77
N PHE A 376 -0.27 -33.60 -6.17
CA PHE A 376 -0.88 -32.28 -6.21
C PHE A 376 -2.17 -32.25 -5.39
N GLY A 377 -2.40 -31.14 -4.66
CA GLY A 377 -3.60 -30.99 -3.84
C GLY A 377 -3.76 -29.60 -3.24
N LEU A 378 -4.92 -29.33 -2.65
CA LEU A 378 -5.23 -28.10 -1.92
C LEU A 378 -4.83 -28.26 -0.44
N LEU A 379 -3.53 -28.27 -0.17
CA LEU A 379 -3.00 -28.61 1.16
C LEU A 379 -3.19 -27.49 2.20
N GLY A 380 -3.33 -26.24 1.74
CA GLY A 380 -3.53 -25.07 2.61
C GLY A 380 -4.95 -24.92 3.17
N LEU A 381 -5.90 -25.76 2.74
CA LEU A 381 -7.29 -25.74 3.20
C LEU A 381 -7.63 -26.99 4.01
N LEU A 382 -8.38 -26.82 5.09
CA LEU A 382 -9.05 -27.94 5.77
C LEU A 382 -10.33 -28.33 5.00
N PRO A 383 -10.80 -29.60 5.06
CA PRO A 383 -12.05 -30.00 4.43
C PRO A 383 -13.25 -29.13 4.78
N ALA A 384 -13.39 -28.71 6.05
CA ALA A 384 -14.46 -27.86 6.54
C ALA A 384 -14.41 -26.39 6.01
N GLN A 385 -13.30 -25.98 5.40
CA GLN A 385 -13.13 -24.64 4.82
C GLN A 385 -13.53 -24.58 3.32
N ILE A 386 -13.93 -25.73 2.76
CA ILE A 386 -14.32 -25.86 1.37
C ILE A 386 -15.85 -26.06 1.31
N ASP A 387 -16.53 -25.17 0.62
CA ASP A 387 -17.98 -25.21 0.40
C ASP A 387 -18.25 -25.34 -1.10
N ILE A 388 -18.88 -26.46 -1.51
CA ILE A 388 -19.19 -26.75 -2.91
C ILE A 388 -20.71 -26.77 -3.05
N THR A 389 -21.25 -25.76 -3.74
CA THR A 389 -22.69 -25.60 -3.94
C THR A 389 -23.09 -25.82 -5.38
N ALA A 390 -24.14 -26.62 -5.57
CA ALA A 390 -24.77 -26.85 -6.86
C ALA A 390 -25.84 -25.79 -7.20
N GLN A 391 -26.24 -24.93 -6.25
CA GLN A 391 -27.32 -23.96 -6.46
C GLN A 391 -26.83 -22.72 -7.21
N ARG A 392 -27.65 -22.22 -8.17
CA ARG A 392 -27.54 -20.84 -8.65
C ARG A 392 -27.73 -19.90 -7.46
N ALA A 393 -26.80 -18.97 -7.24
CA ALA A 393 -27.04 -17.87 -6.32
C ALA A 393 -28.35 -17.16 -6.74
N GLU A 394 -29.41 -17.28 -5.92
CA GLU A 394 -30.58 -16.41 -6.08
C GLU A 394 -30.07 -14.97 -5.97
N SER A 395 -30.25 -14.20 -7.04
CA SER A 395 -30.01 -12.78 -7.04
C SER A 395 -30.66 -12.17 -5.81
N ALA A 396 -29.85 -11.56 -4.94
CA ALA A 396 -30.36 -10.80 -3.80
C ALA A 396 -31.43 -9.83 -4.32
N LYS A 397 -32.67 -10.14 -4.07
CA LYS A 397 -33.84 -9.30 -4.40
C LYS A 397 -33.58 -7.98 -3.64
N ARG A 398 -33.28 -6.94 -4.40
CA ARG A 398 -33.40 -5.56 -3.93
C ARG A 398 -34.86 -5.39 -3.49
N SER A 399 -35.11 -5.38 -2.19
CA SER A 399 -36.40 -4.96 -1.64
C SER A 399 -36.61 -3.51 -2.03
N PRO A 400 -37.71 -3.16 -2.70
CA PRO A 400 -38.00 -1.76 -2.97
C PRO A 400 -38.33 -1.07 -1.65
N VAL A 401 -37.56 -0.04 -1.36
CA VAL A 401 -37.88 0.90 -0.28
C VAL A 401 -39.23 1.53 -0.61
N LYS A 402 -40.26 1.15 0.14
CA LYS A 402 -41.57 1.81 0.08
C LYS A 402 -41.42 3.21 0.68
N SER A 403 -41.40 4.21 -0.18
CA SER A 403 -41.62 5.60 0.24
C SER A 403 -43.09 5.73 0.73
N THR A 404 -43.27 5.79 2.01
CA THR A 404 -44.51 6.27 2.60
C THR A 404 -44.43 7.79 2.75
N HIS A 405 -44.90 8.50 1.76
CA HIS A 405 -45.44 9.84 1.97
C HIS A 405 -46.79 9.68 2.67
N ARG A 406 -46.98 10.35 3.77
CA ARG A 406 -48.27 10.74 4.34
C ARG A 406 -48.28 12.24 4.64
N PRO A 407 -49.45 12.86 4.51
CA PRO A 407 -49.66 14.29 4.26
C PRO A 407 -49.38 15.19 5.45
#